data_65f88282800dcda17610ba50e0ef15f5
#
_entry.id   65f88282800dcda17610ba50e0ef15f5
#
_cell.length_a   1.000
_cell.length_b   1.000
_cell.length_c   1.000
_cell.angle_alpha   90.00
_cell.angle_beta   90.00
_cell.angle_gamma   90.00
#
_symmetry.space_group_name_H-M   'P 1'
#
loop_
_entity.id
_entity.type
_entity.pdbx_description
1 polymer ?
#
loop_
_entity_poly.entity_id
_entity_poly.type
_entity_poly.pdbx_seq_one_letter_code
_entity_poly.pdbx_strand_id
1 'polypeptide(L)'
;MQVRVVDADQPRSADRSLVQVAVGVLVRADDAFLLTSRPEGKAYAGYWEFPGGKLEAGETVAQALRRELQEEIGITIQDCTVWKTERIDYPHALVQLNFCQVTQWTGELQMLESQSFAWQQLPVAVKPVLPGTLPVLQWFAQERGFVGATHSD
;
A
#
# COMPACT_ATOMS: atom_id res chain seq x y z
N MET A 1 14.84 4.86 -11.71
CA MET A 1 14.81 3.46 -11.24
C MET A 1 13.86 2.65 -12.11
N GLN A 2 14.24 1.45 -12.43
CA GLN A 2 13.37 0.55 -13.18
C GLN A 2 12.58 -0.32 -12.21
N VAL A 3 11.28 -0.38 -12.44
CA VAL A 3 10.36 -1.20 -11.64
C VAL A 3 9.46 -1.95 -12.60
N ARG A 4 9.19 -3.20 -12.29
CA ARG A 4 8.26 -3.97 -13.10
C ARG A 4 7.33 -4.77 -12.19
N VAL A 5 6.05 -4.75 -12.54
CA VAL A 5 5.04 -5.56 -11.85
C VAL A 5 5.02 -6.93 -12.52
N VAL A 6 5.12 -7.99 -11.74
CA VAL A 6 5.11 -9.36 -12.22
C VAL A 6 3.92 -10.12 -11.65
N ASP A 7 3.53 -11.18 -12.34
CA ASP A 7 2.46 -12.05 -11.89
C ASP A 7 2.87 -12.72 -10.59
N ALA A 8 1.98 -12.68 -9.59
CA ALA A 8 2.24 -13.27 -8.28
C ALA A 8 2.45 -14.79 -8.34
N ASP A 9 1.93 -15.44 -9.38
CA ASP A 9 2.06 -16.89 -9.56
C ASP A 9 3.34 -17.30 -10.30
N GLN A 10 4.10 -16.35 -10.84
CA GLN A 10 5.34 -16.67 -11.52
C GLN A 10 6.43 -17.08 -10.52
N PRO A 11 7.25 -18.08 -10.87
CA PRO A 11 8.41 -18.42 -10.03
C PRO A 11 9.35 -17.23 -9.93
N ARG A 12 9.85 -16.99 -8.74
CA ARG A 12 10.87 -15.96 -8.53
C ARG A 12 12.25 -16.51 -8.88
N SER A 13 13.20 -15.60 -9.11
CA SER A 13 14.60 -15.96 -9.25
C SER A 13 15.10 -16.72 -8.03
N ALA A 14 15.90 -17.75 -8.26
CA ALA A 14 16.40 -18.62 -7.19
C ALA A 14 17.34 -17.90 -6.22
N ASP A 15 18.00 -16.83 -6.66
CA ASP A 15 18.98 -16.05 -5.90
C ASP A 15 18.37 -14.81 -5.24
N ARG A 16 17.04 -14.64 -5.29
CA ARG A 16 16.39 -13.45 -4.75
C ARG A 16 15.38 -13.85 -3.66
N SER A 17 15.58 -13.31 -2.49
CA SER A 17 14.63 -13.48 -1.39
C SER A 17 13.38 -12.67 -1.64
N LEU A 18 12.23 -13.25 -1.37
CA LEU A 18 10.95 -12.57 -1.46
C LEU A 18 10.71 -11.79 -0.18
N VAL A 19 10.53 -10.47 -0.32
CA VAL A 19 10.17 -9.60 0.80
C VAL A 19 8.66 -9.47 0.81
N GLN A 20 8.03 -9.87 1.93
CA GLN A 20 6.59 -9.75 2.12
C GLN A 20 6.24 -8.43 2.78
N VAL A 21 5.25 -7.73 2.24
CA VAL A 21 4.79 -6.44 2.74
C VAL A 21 3.28 -6.49 2.95
N ALA A 22 2.82 -6.01 4.09
CA ALA A 22 1.40 -5.86 4.38
C ALA A 22 1.00 -4.41 4.03
N VAL A 23 -0.05 -4.25 3.25
CA VAL A 23 -0.50 -2.93 2.79
C VAL A 23 -1.96 -2.74 3.18
N GLY A 24 -2.27 -1.63 3.84
CA GLY A 24 -3.60 -1.28 4.28
C GLY A 24 -4.29 -0.33 3.31
N VAL A 25 -5.36 -0.80 2.68
CA VAL A 25 -6.20 0.02 1.83
C VAL A 25 -7.41 0.43 2.66
N LEU A 26 -7.27 1.57 3.36
CA LEU A 26 -8.34 2.09 4.22
C LEU A 26 -9.35 2.81 3.36
N VAL A 27 -10.62 2.42 3.48
CA VAL A 27 -11.71 2.99 2.68
C VAL A 27 -12.80 3.51 3.62
N ARG A 28 -13.13 4.80 3.50
CA ARG A 28 -14.20 5.43 4.26
C ARG A 28 -15.57 5.09 3.66
N ALA A 29 -16.62 5.43 4.42
CA ALA A 29 -18.00 5.22 3.96
C ALA A 29 -18.33 5.98 2.67
N ASP A 30 -17.63 7.07 2.38
CA ASP A 30 -17.80 7.84 1.13
C ASP A 30 -16.91 7.33 -0.02
N ASP A 31 -16.33 6.14 0.14
CA ASP A 31 -15.45 5.48 -0.82
C ASP A 31 -14.08 6.12 -1.01
N ALA A 32 -13.74 7.16 -0.24
CA ALA A 32 -12.39 7.71 -0.26
C ALA A 32 -11.41 6.73 0.36
N PHE A 33 -10.22 6.66 -0.19
CA PHE A 33 -9.14 5.81 0.33
C PHE A 33 -7.96 6.65 0.78
N LEU A 34 -7.20 6.12 1.75
CA LEU A 34 -6.10 6.84 2.39
C LEU A 34 -4.78 6.60 1.68
N LEU A 35 -4.11 7.68 1.27
CA LEU A 35 -2.72 7.63 0.85
C LEU A 35 -1.88 8.44 1.84
N THR A 36 -0.64 7.98 2.05
CA THR A 36 0.35 8.68 2.88
C THR A 36 1.60 8.92 2.05
N SER A 37 2.31 10.02 2.35
CA SER A 37 3.56 10.32 1.67
C SER A 37 4.73 9.66 2.41
N ARG A 38 5.74 9.22 1.67
CA ARG A 38 6.95 8.68 2.28
C ARG A 38 7.73 9.82 2.92
N PRO A 39 8.12 9.68 4.20
CA PRO A 39 8.83 10.77 4.91
C PRO A 39 10.23 11.00 4.37
N GLU A 40 10.79 12.16 4.68
CA GLU A 40 12.18 12.45 4.36
C GLU A 40 13.11 11.44 5.02
N GLY A 41 14.22 11.15 4.36
CA GLY A 41 15.21 10.18 4.83
C GLY A 41 14.95 8.76 4.36
N LYS A 42 13.78 8.48 3.80
CA LYS A 42 13.46 7.17 3.21
C LYS A 42 13.60 7.24 1.69
N ALA A 43 13.80 6.07 1.08
CA ALA A 43 13.78 5.96 -0.38
C ALA A 43 12.44 6.48 -0.90
N TYR A 44 12.47 7.19 -2.03
CA TYR A 44 11.28 7.78 -2.65
C TYR A 44 10.55 8.75 -1.75
N ALA A 45 11.27 9.53 -0.95
CA ALA A 45 10.67 10.56 -0.10
C ALA A 45 9.73 11.45 -0.93
N GLY A 46 8.55 11.75 -0.38
CA GLY A 46 7.54 12.55 -1.05
C GLY A 46 6.60 11.78 -1.98
N TYR A 47 6.91 10.53 -2.32
CA TYR A 47 5.99 9.68 -3.10
C TYR A 47 4.83 9.23 -2.21
N TRP A 48 3.66 9.08 -2.82
CA TRP A 48 2.43 8.69 -2.15
C TRP A 48 2.14 7.22 -2.32
N GLU A 49 1.68 6.58 -1.24
CA GLU A 49 1.47 5.14 -1.18
C GLU A 49 0.38 4.81 -0.17
N PHE A 50 -0.12 3.58 -0.20
CA PHE A 50 -0.94 3.07 0.88
C PHE A 50 -0.06 2.75 2.09
N PRO A 51 -0.54 2.97 3.32
CA PRO A 51 0.25 2.67 4.52
C PRO A 51 0.45 1.17 4.72
N GLY A 52 1.53 0.82 5.38
CA GLY A 52 1.87 -0.56 5.68
C GLY A 52 3.37 -0.74 5.83
N GLY A 53 3.81 -1.97 5.83
CA GLY A 53 5.23 -2.26 5.96
C GLY A 53 5.55 -3.74 5.89
N LYS A 54 6.84 -4.04 6.03
CA LYS A 54 7.36 -5.41 5.92
C LYS A 54 6.89 -6.29 7.06
N LEU A 55 6.62 -7.56 6.75
CA LEU A 55 6.39 -8.56 7.77
C LEU A 55 7.70 -8.83 8.53
N GLU A 56 7.60 -8.94 9.85
CA GLU A 56 8.66 -9.45 10.69
C GLU A 56 8.59 -10.98 10.75
N ALA A 57 9.67 -11.61 11.19
CA ALA A 57 9.74 -13.06 11.27
C ALA A 57 8.58 -13.60 12.12
N GLY A 58 7.86 -14.58 11.57
CA GLY A 58 6.75 -15.22 12.25
C GLY A 58 5.44 -14.48 12.21
N GLU A 59 5.38 -13.27 11.62
CA GLU A 59 4.12 -12.53 11.51
C GLU A 59 3.28 -13.02 10.33
N THR A 60 1.96 -13.05 10.53
CA THR A 60 1.01 -13.11 9.42
C THR A 60 0.85 -11.71 8.82
N VAL A 61 0.25 -11.64 7.65
CA VAL A 61 -0.06 -10.34 7.01
C VAL A 61 -0.94 -9.49 7.94
N ALA A 62 -1.97 -10.09 8.55
CA ALA A 62 -2.86 -9.36 9.45
C ALA A 62 -2.12 -8.81 10.67
N GLN A 63 -1.23 -9.61 11.26
CA GLN A 63 -0.43 -9.18 12.42
C GLN A 63 0.50 -8.03 12.04
N ALA A 64 1.18 -8.14 10.92
CA ALA A 64 2.07 -7.10 10.43
C ALA A 64 1.31 -5.81 10.15
N LEU A 65 0.16 -5.91 9.49
CA LEU A 65 -0.63 -4.72 9.18
C LEU A 65 -1.13 -4.03 10.45
N ARG A 66 -1.61 -4.80 11.41
CA ARG A 66 -2.06 -4.24 12.69
C ARG A 66 -0.93 -3.47 13.37
N ARG A 67 0.26 -4.05 13.42
CA ARG A 67 1.43 -3.42 14.03
C ARG A 67 1.83 -2.16 13.27
N GLU A 68 1.94 -2.26 11.95
CA GLU A 68 2.39 -1.13 11.12
C GLU A 68 1.42 0.05 11.18
N LEU A 69 0.11 -0.19 11.14
CA LEU A 69 -0.86 0.90 11.21
C LEU A 69 -0.86 1.59 12.57
N GLN A 70 -0.60 0.85 13.66
CA GLN A 70 -0.42 1.47 14.96
C GLN A 70 0.83 2.33 15.01
N GLU A 71 1.95 1.81 14.49
CA GLU A 71 3.23 2.52 14.50
C GLU A 71 3.22 3.76 13.62
N GLU A 72 2.63 3.67 12.44
CA GLU A 72 2.69 4.75 11.46
C GLU A 72 1.61 5.79 11.63
N ILE A 73 0.38 5.38 11.88
CA ILE A 73 -0.78 6.28 11.85
C ILE A 73 -1.69 6.18 13.06
N GLY A 74 -1.30 5.41 14.08
CA GLY A 74 -1.94 5.44 15.40
C GLY A 74 -3.33 4.83 15.49
N ILE A 75 -3.71 3.98 14.55
CA ILE A 75 -5.02 3.32 14.55
C ILE A 75 -4.90 1.84 14.85
N THR A 76 -6.01 1.25 15.32
CA THR A 76 -6.10 -0.18 15.58
C THR A 76 -7.14 -0.79 14.65
N ILE A 77 -6.74 -1.86 13.95
CA ILE A 77 -7.65 -2.64 13.11
C ILE A 77 -7.89 -4.01 13.75
N GLN A 78 -9.02 -4.62 13.38
CA GLN A 78 -9.30 -6.01 13.71
C GLN A 78 -8.60 -6.92 12.70
N ASP A 79 -8.97 -8.18 12.66
CA ASP A 79 -8.44 -9.09 11.67
C ASP A 79 -8.77 -8.60 10.26
N CYS A 80 -7.86 -8.86 9.34
CA CYS A 80 -8.07 -8.57 7.94
C CYS A 80 -7.68 -9.77 7.10
N THR A 81 -8.25 -9.87 5.91
CA THR A 81 -7.88 -10.86 4.93
C THR A 81 -7.24 -10.18 3.73
N VAL A 82 -6.32 -10.88 3.10
CA VAL A 82 -5.68 -10.36 1.89
C VAL A 82 -6.72 -10.29 0.78
N TRP A 83 -6.90 -9.11 0.22
CA TRP A 83 -7.80 -8.86 -0.89
C TRP A 83 -7.15 -9.23 -2.22
N LYS A 84 -5.93 -8.74 -2.44
CA LYS A 84 -5.15 -8.98 -3.66
C LYS A 84 -3.67 -8.98 -3.34
N THR A 85 -2.87 -9.59 -4.21
CA THR A 85 -1.42 -9.56 -4.11
C THR A 85 -0.81 -9.14 -5.44
N GLU A 86 0.35 -8.48 -5.36
CA GLU A 86 1.16 -8.12 -6.52
C GLU A 86 2.63 -8.30 -6.18
N ARG A 87 3.39 -8.80 -7.12
CA ARG A 87 4.85 -8.84 -6.98
C ARG A 87 5.47 -7.76 -7.82
N ILE A 88 6.45 -7.08 -7.24
CA ILE A 88 7.20 -6.02 -7.91
C ILE A 88 8.67 -6.40 -7.85
N ASP A 89 9.29 -6.42 -9.01
CA ASP A 89 10.70 -6.75 -9.15
C ASP A 89 11.50 -5.44 -9.16
N TYR A 90 11.87 -4.98 -7.96
CA TYR A 90 12.76 -3.84 -7.82
C TYR A 90 14.20 -4.28 -8.11
N PRO A 91 15.08 -3.35 -8.50
CA PRO A 91 16.50 -3.70 -8.69
C PRO A 91 17.14 -4.31 -7.46
N HIS A 92 16.71 -3.89 -6.26
CA HIS A 92 17.30 -4.30 -4.99
C HIS A 92 16.57 -5.47 -4.30
N ALA A 93 15.32 -5.76 -4.70
CA ALA A 93 14.53 -6.80 -4.03
C ALA A 93 13.32 -7.21 -4.84
N LEU A 94 12.93 -8.47 -4.70
CA LEU A 94 11.64 -8.95 -5.18
C LEU A 94 10.64 -8.80 -4.02
N VAL A 95 9.58 -8.03 -4.23
CA VAL A 95 8.63 -7.66 -3.17
C VAL A 95 7.25 -8.19 -3.52
N GLN A 96 6.60 -8.83 -2.56
CA GLN A 96 5.18 -9.17 -2.67
C GLN A 96 4.37 -8.23 -1.79
N LEU A 97 3.51 -7.46 -2.41
CA LEU A 97 2.57 -6.59 -1.72
C LEU A 97 1.28 -7.36 -1.47
N ASN A 98 0.87 -7.43 -0.21
CA ASN A 98 -0.35 -8.11 0.22
C ASN A 98 -1.33 -7.01 0.64
N PHE A 99 -2.33 -6.75 -0.22
CA PHE A 99 -3.28 -5.65 0.00
C PHE A 99 -4.47 -6.15 0.79
N CYS A 100 -4.77 -5.47 1.89
CA CYS A 100 -5.94 -5.73 2.71
C CYS A 100 -6.84 -4.52 2.70
N GLN A 101 -8.11 -4.67 2.34
CA GLN A 101 -9.08 -3.59 2.48
C GLN A 101 -9.49 -3.47 3.94
N VAL A 102 -9.46 -2.24 4.45
CA VAL A 102 -9.80 -1.94 5.83
C VAL A 102 -10.91 -0.90 5.81
N THR A 103 -12.10 -1.27 6.27
CA THR A 103 -13.26 -0.38 6.31
C THR A 103 -13.64 0.02 7.73
N GLN A 104 -13.05 -0.63 8.75
CA GLN A 104 -13.33 -0.35 10.15
C GLN A 104 -12.03 -0.30 10.94
N TRP A 105 -11.90 0.71 11.74
CA TRP A 105 -10.75 0.87 12.65
C TRP A 105 -11.17 1.71 13.83
N THR A 106 -10.37 1.67 14.92
CA THR A 106 -10.55 2.51 16.09
C THR A 106 -9.36 3.46 16.22
N GLY A 107 -9.60 4.62 16.80
CA GLY A 107 -8.59 5.66 16.96
C GLY A 107 -8.65 6.69 15.84
N GLU A 108 -8.04 7.83 16.08
CA GLU A 108 -7.94 8.91 15.10
C GLU A 108 -6.56 8.84 14.42
N LEU A 109 -6.52 9.16 13.14
CA LEU A 109 -5.28 9.19 12.39
C LEU A 109 -4.30 10.20 12.99
N GLN A 110 -3.08 9.74 13.24
CA GLN A 110 -1.97 10.55 13.70
C GLN A 110 -0.76 10.21 12.83
N MET A 111 -0.14 11.21 12.27
CA MET A 111 1.03 10.98 11.41
C MET A 111 2.28 10.87 12.28
N LEU A 112 2.54 9.66 12.76
CA LEU A 112 3.57 9.40 13.78
C LEU A 112 4.99 9.33 13.21
N GLU A 113 5.14 9.32 11.88
CA GLU A 113 6.44 9.26 11.22
C GLU A 113 6.72 10.51 10.38
N SER A 114 6.09 11.63 10.72
CA SER A 114 6.25 12.90 10.01
C SER A 114 5.84 12.86 8.53
N GLN A 115 5.04 11.87 8.16
CA GLN A 115 4.47 11.79 6.82
C GLN A 115 3.21 12.67 6.72
N SER A 116 2.81 12.96 5.50
CA SER A 116 1.52 13.61 5.22
C SER A 116 0.49 12.55 4.85
N PHE A 117 -0.79 12.88 4.95
CA PHE A 117 -1.85 11.99 4.51
C PHE A 117 -2.88 12.75 3.67
N ALA A 118 -3.60 12.01 2.83
CA ALA A 118 -4.69 12.56 2.05
C ALA A 118 -5.71 11.47 1.75
N TRP A 119 -6.98 11.79 1.97
CA TRP A 119 -8.09 10.96 1.50
C TRP A 119 -8.32 11.27 0.04
N GLN A 120 -8.33 10.24 -0.79
CA GLN A 120 -8.37 10.37 -2.24
C GLN A 120 -9.55 9.62 -2.84
N GLN A 121 -9.98 10.10 -4.00
CA GLN A 121 -10.87 9.38 -4.90
C GLN A 121 -10.23 9.40 -6.28
N LEU A 122 -10.81 8.67 -7.24
CA LEU A 122 -10.29 8.67 -8.61
C LEU A 122 -10.77 9.88 -9.38
N PRO A 123 -9.94 10.57 -10.13
CA PRO A 123 -8.49 10.39 -10.21
C PRO A 123 -7.78 10.94 -8.97
N VAL A 124 -6.68 10.33 -8.61
CA VAL A 124 -5.89 10.75 -7.46
C VAL A 124 -5.27 12.12 -7.74
N ALA A 125 -5.39 13.04 -6.78
CA ALA A 125 -4.88 14.40 -6.92
C ALA A 125 -3.42 14.56 -6.46
N VAL A 126 -3.01 13.74 -5.49
CA VAL A 126 -1.61 13.79 -5.00
C VAL A 126 -0.65 13.12 -5.97
N LYS A 127 0.59 13.57 -6.00
CA LYS A 127 1.63 13.05 -6.88
C LYS A 127 3.03 13.37 -6.35
N PRO A 128 4.07 12.61 -6.72
CA PRO A 128 4.01 11.39 -7.53
C PRO A 128 3.49 10.19 -6.72
N VAL A 129 2.97 9.21 -7.43
CA VAL A 129 2.44 7.98 -6.82
C VAL A 129 3.47 6.87 -6.96
N LEU A 130 3.72 6.16 -5.87
CA LEU A 130 4.69 5.06 -5.88
C LEU A 130 4.15 3.93 -6.79
N PRO A 131 5.00 3.29 -7.61
CA PRO A 131 4.54 2.27 -8.56
C PRO A 131 3.70 1.14 -7.95
N GLY A 132 4.02 0.70 -6.73
CA GLY A 132 3.25 -0.34 -6.04
C GLY A 132 1.80 0.05 -5.72
N THR A 133 1.48 1.34 -5.78
CA THR A 133 0.12 1.84 -5.56
C THR A 133 -0.75 1.71 -6.82
N LEU A 134 -0.15 1.71 -7.99
CA LEU A 134 -0.87 1.79 -9.26
C LEU A 134 -1.84 0.62 -9.50
N PRO A 135 -1.49 -0.65 -9.19
CA PRO A 135 -2.44 -1.74 -9.37
C PRO A 135 -3.74 -1.53 -8.60
N VAL A 136 -3.68 -1.01 -7.37
CA VAL A 136 -4.88 -0.77 -6.55
C VAL A 136 -5.77 0.28 -7.21
N LEU A 137 -5.19 1.35 -7.74
CA LEU A 137 -5.94 2.39 -8.44
C LEU A 137 -6.67 1.80 -9.64
N GLN A 138 -6.02 0.90 -10.37
CA GLN A 138 -6.63 0.23 -11.51
C GLN A 138 -7.77 -0.70 -11.08
N TRP A 139 -7.61 -1.45 -9.99
CA TRP A 139 -8.68 -2.30 -9.47
C TRP A 139 -9.88 -1.48 -9.04
N PHE A 140 -9.67 -0.35 -8.36
CA PHE A 140 -10.76 0.57 -8.00
C PHE A 140 -11.45 1.14 -9.23
N ALA A 141 -10.67 1.52 -10.26
CA ALA A 141 -11.25 2.03 -11.50
C ALA A 141 -12.19 1.02 -12.14
N GLN A 142 -11.77 -0.24 -12.19
CA GLN A 142 -12.60 -1.31 -12.75
C GLN A 142 -13.85 -1.55 -11.92
N GLU A 143 -13.72 -1.63 -10.61
CA GLU A 143 -14.85 -1.87 -9.71
C GLU A 143 -15.86 -0.72 -9.72
N ARG A 144 -15.37 0.52 -9.86
CA ARG A 144 -16.19 1.73 -9.73
C ARG A 144 -16.65 2.27 -11.07
N GLY A 145 -16.27 1.62 -12.18
CA GLY A 145 -16.63 2.09 -13.52
C GLY A 145 -15.97 3.41 -13.90
N PHE A 146 -14.81 3.70 -13.35
CA PHE A 146 -14.07 4.93 -13.65
C PHE A 146 -13.32 4.77 -14.96
N VAL A 147 -13.45 5.77 -15.84
CA VAL A 147 -12.79 5.80 -17.16
C VAL A 147 -11.83 7.00 -17.18
N GLY A 148 -10.63 6.76 -17.68
CA GLY A 148 -9.60 7.80 -17.77
C GLY A 148 -8.39 7.48 -16.90
N ALA A 149 -7.48 8.44 -16.82
CA ALA A 149 -6.27 8.28 -16.04
C ALA A 149 -6.60 8.26 -14.53
N THR A 150 -6.07 7.28 -13.80
CA THR A 150 -6.30 7.14 -12.36
C THR A 150 -5.43 8.09 -11.53
N HIS A 151 -4.35 8.59 -12.13
CA HIS A 151 -3.36 9.43 -11.46
C HIS A 151 -2.66 10.31 -12.49
N SER A 152 -1.87 11.25 -12.02
CA SER A 152 -0.99 12.05 -12.88
C SER A 152 0.47 11.89 -12.42
N ASP A 153 1.38 12.16 -13.34
CA ASP A 153 2.83 12.10 -13.05
C ASP A 153 3.34 13.31 -12.29
#